data_17969ef19988176a6e4f65ec8959eb8e
#
_entry.id   17969ef19988176a6e4f65ec8959eb8e
#
_cell.length_a   1.000
_cell.length_b   1.000
_cell.length_c   1.000
_cell.angle_alpha   90.00
_cell.angle_beta   90.00
_cell.angle_gamma   90.00
#
_symmetry.space_group_name_H-M   'P 1'
#
loop_
_entity.id
_entity.type
_entity.pdbx_description
1 polymer ?
#
loop_
_entity_poly.entity_id
_entity_poly.type
_entity_poly.pdbx_seq_one_letter_code
_entity_poly.pdbx_strand_id
1 'polypeptide(L)'
;MRKPMMASVALAVSLVLSGCSTLEPRSTEVAPAIPSQWPAAVTAGAPATSTAEVADIGWRDFFVDPRLQAVITQSLENNRDLRVAVLNVERARAQYRIQRADRVPAVGVQGQMTRSGGDAPVTEQFSANLGVVEFELDLFGRVRNLSQAALQQYFAEAANRRSAQLSLVAEVANAWLTLGADSEQLRIAQATLATYEDSLRLTEARRELGGASALELSQTRTLVETARTDVARFAGQVAQDRNALVLLAGGPVDATLLPQAEVTEVASVRPLPAGMPGDVLLRRPDVMAAEHVLLSANANIGAARAAFFPSISLTGSIGSASSELSGLFDSGTRVWSFIPKLNLPIFQGGKLRANLGMATADRDIALAQYERAIQSGFREAADALALNESLDAQLSSQQALVAAAEQAQRLSQARYDAGLDSFLTLLDARRTAYTARQSLVSTQLAQQSNQVALYKVLGGGWHERG
;
A
#
# COMPACT_ATOMS: atom_id res chain seq x y z
N MET A 1 55.51 12.21 43.49
CA MET A 1 55.21 12.71 42.16
C MET A 1 54.21 11.78 41.42
N ARG A 2 53.02 11.48 41.99
CA ARG A 2 51.96 10.62 41.34
C ARG A 2 50.60 11.28 41.14
N LYS A 3 50.39 12.54 41.57
CA LYS A 3 49.11 13.25 41.51
C LYS A 3 48.73 13.87 40.15
N PRO A 4 49.65 14.35 39.28
CA PRO A 4 49.24 14.98 38.02
C PRO A 4 48.73 13.96 36.97
N MET A 5 49.21 12.71 37.01
CA MET A 5 48.85 11.68 36.02
C MET A 5 47.40 11.17 36.22
N MET A 6 46.89 11.13 37.45
CA MET A 6 45.47 10.77 37.70
C MET A 6 44.47 11.85 37.28
N ALA A 7 44.86 13.13 37.41
CA ALA A 7 44.01 14.24 36.95
C ALA A 7 43.86 14.28 35.42
N SER A 8 44.96 13.98 34.70
CA SER A 8 44.98 13.91 33.24
C SER A 8 44.14 12.72 32.71
N VAL A 9 44.19 11.57 33.40
CA VAL A 9 43.38 10.40 33.09
C VAL A 9 41.90 10.65 33.41
N ALA A 10 41.57 11.31 34.53
CA ALA A 10 40.20 11.67 34.87
C ALA A 10 39.61 12.69 33.89
N LEU A 11 40.40 13.65 33.42
CA LEU A 11 39.94 14.63 32.42
C LEU A 11 39.74 13.97 31.04
N ALA A 12 40.59 13.03 30.65
CA ALA A 12 40.45 12.25 29.42
C ALA A 12 39.19 11.34 29.47
N VAL A 13 38.94 10.70 30.63
CA VAL A 13 37.73 9.88 30.83
C VAL A 13 36.47 10.74 30.86
N SER A 14 36.51 11.94 31.41
CA SER A 14 35.37 12.87 31.41
C SER A 14 35.03 13.41 30.00
N LEU A 15 36.05 13.66 29.18
CA LEU A 15 35.89 14.03 27.76
C LEU A 15 35.32 12.89 26.91
N VAL A 16 35.64 11.62 27.22
CA VAL A 16 35.07 10.46 26.53
C VAL A 16 33.64 10.20 26.96
N LEU A 17 33.25 10.48 28.20
CA LEU A 17 31.87 10.33 28.70
C LEU A 17 30.91 11.40 28.16
N SER A 18 31.39 12.56 27.77
CA SER A 18 30.55 13.59 27.08
C SER A 18 30.31 13.27 25.60
N GLY A 19 30.97 12.27 25.02
CA GLY A 19 30.82 11.82 23.63
C GLY A 19 29.65 10.88 23.37
N CYS A 20 28.78 10.58 24.38
CA CYS A 20 27.63 9.71 24.23
C CYS A 20 26.43 10.35 23.53
N SER A 21 26.56 11.52 22.89
CA SER A 21 25.53 12.05 22.01
C SER A 21 25.48 11.25 20.71
N THR A 22 24.28 10.91 20.24
CA THR A 22 24.11 10.31 18.91
C THR A 22 24.64 11.28 17.86
N LEU A 23 25.51 10.82 16.98
CA LEU A 23 25.99 11.60 15.82
C LEU A 23 24.91 11.73 14.73
N GLU A 24 23.72 11.23 15.02
CA GLU A 24 22.54 11.40 14.21
C GLU A 24 22.15 12.89 14.10
N PRO A 25 21.84 13.41 12.92
CA PRO A 25 21.29 14.75 12.79
C PRO A 25 19.98 14.84 13.57
N ARG A 26 19.72 15.99 14.19
CA ARG A 26 18.40 16.25 14.75
C ARG A 26 17.35 16.14 13.65
N SER A 27 16.29 15.39 13.89
CA SER A 27 15.15 15.35 12.95
C SER A 27 14.59 16.77 12.81
N THR A 28 14.65 17.31 11.61
CA THR A 28 13.96 18.56 11.29
C THR A 28 12.48 18.21 11.22
N GLU A 29 11.64 18.84 12.05
CA GLU A 29 10.20 18.80 11.84
C GLU A 29 9.93 19.34 10.43
N VAL A 30 9.44 18.47 9.57
CA VAL A 30 9.06 18.82 8.20
C VAL A 30 7.65 19.38 8.27
N ALA A 31 7.51 20.70 8.17
CA ALA A 31 6.19 21.29 7.98
C ALA A 31 5.69 20.89 6.59
N PRO A 32 4.54 20.18 6.49
CA PRO A 32 4.03 19.74 5.20
C PRO A 32 3.69 20.95 4.32
N ALA A 33 4.23 20.99 3.10
CA ALA A 33 3.94 22.04 2.11
C ALA A 33 2.57 21.81 1.44
N ILE A 34 1.51 21.76 2.27
CA ILE A 34 0.11 21.60 1.86
C ILE A 34 -0.73 22.74 2.45
N PRO A 35 -1.87 23.11 1.82
CA PRO A 35 -2.80 24.06 2.41
C PRO A 35 -3.29 23.58 3.79
N SER A 36 -3.46 24.53 4.72
CA SER A 36 -3.98 24.23 6.08
C SER A 36 -5.47 23.88 6.09
N GLN A 37 -6.18 24.13 4.98
CA GLN A 37 -7.60 23.86 4.82
C GLN A 37 -7.85 23.19 3.46
N TRP A 38 -8.88 22.39 3.38
CA TRP A 38 -9.39 21.89 2.11
C TRP A 38 -9.89 23.05 1.23
N PRO A 39 -9.87 22.94 -0.12
CA PRO A 39 -10.45 23.94 -0.98
C PRO A 39 -11.90 24.26 -0.60
N ALA A 40 -12.31 25.53 -0.67
CA ALA A 40 -13.61 26.01 -0.20
C ALA A 40 -14.83 25.32 -0.85
N ALA A 41 -14.68 24.81 -2.09
CA ALA A 41 -15.69 24.00 -2.78
C ALA A 41 -15.99 22.65 -2.07
N VAL A 42 -15.11 22.21 -1.17
CA VAL A 42 -15.18 20.90 -0.49
C VAL A 42 -15.83 21.02 0.88
N THR A 43 -15.88 22.22 1.47
CA THR A 43 -16.32 22.45 2.86
C THR A 43 -17.74 22.99 2.99
N ALA A 44 -18.41 23.29 1.87
CA ALA A 44 -19.76 23.82 1.86
C ALA A 44 -20.78 22.74 2.29
N GLY A 45 -21.08 22.67 3.58
CA GLY A 45 -22.13 21.82 4.13
C GLY A 45 -21.73 20.71 5.10
N ALA A 46 -20.44 20.46 5.28
CA ALA A 46 -19.99 19.44 6.24
C ALA A 46 -19.95 20.00 7.66
N PRO A 47 -20.66 19.43 8.66
CA PRO A 47 -20.48 19.80 10.05
C PRO A 47 -19.04 19.50 10.49
N ALA A 48 -18.41 20.43 11.22
CA ALA A 48 -17.08 20.24 11.81
C ALA A 48 -17.15 19.20 12.95
N THR A 49 -17.18 17.92 12.59
CA THR A 49 -17.06 16.80 13.50
C THR A 49 -15.61 16.34 13.55
N SER A 50 -15.18 15.84 14.71
CA SER A 50 -13.78 15.52 15.00
C SER A 50 -13.20 14.48 14.01
N THR A 51 -12.04 14.79 13.46
CA THR A 51 -11.24 13.95 12.54
C THR A 51 -10.84 12.58 13.07
N ALA A 52 -10.90 12.39 14.38
CA ALA A 52 -10.53 11.14 15.03
C ALA A 52 -11.42 9.94 14.64
N GLU A 53 -12.65 10.20 14.19
CA GLU A 53 -13.64 9.14 13.96
C GLU A 53 -13.49 8.40 12.61
N VAL A 54 -12.96 9.05 11.57
CA VAL A 54 -12.92 8.42 10.23
C VAL A 54 -11.81 7.39 10.11
N ALA A 55 -10.62 7.67 10.65
CA ALA A 55 -9.50 6.74 10.68
C ALA A 55 -9.79 5.49 11.55
N ASP A 56 -10.74 5.61 12.47
CA ASP A 56 -11.14 4.55 13.40
C ASP A 56 -12.34 3.71 12.88
N ILE A 57 -12.93 4.07 11.72
CA ILE A 57 -14.00 3.27 11.09
C ILE A 57 -13.40 2.03 10.44
N GLY A 58 -13.68 0.86 11.00
CA GLY A 58 -13.30 -0.42 10.41
C GLY A 58 -13.99 -0.66 9.06
N TRP A 59 -13.36 -1.43 8.17
CA TRP A 59 -13.97 -1.74 6.87
C TRP A 59 -15.30 -2.50 7.01
N ARG A 60 -15.49 -3.30 8.09
CA ARG A 60 -16.76 -3.97 8.37
C ARG A 60 -17.90 -3.01 8.74
N ASP A 61 -17.56 -1.87 9.35
CA ASP A 61 -18.55 -0.83 9.70
C ASP A 61 -18.84 0.09 8.50
N PHE A 62 -17.91 0.15 7.53
CA PHE A 62 -18.05 0.96 6.33
C PHE A 62 -18.82 0.24 5.22
N PHE A 63 -18.50 -1.02 4.93
CA PHE A 63 -19.21 -1.82 3.92
C PHE A 63 -20.37 -2.59 4.55
N VAL A 64 -21.59 -2.28 4.13
CA VAL A 64 -22.82 -2.82 4.75
C VAL A 64 -23.24 -4.17 4.16
N ASP A 65 -22.92 -4.45 2.89
CA ASP A 65 -23.31 -5.69 2.23
C ASP A 65 -22.52 -6.89 2.79
N PRO A 66 -23.20 -7.87 3.42
CA PRO A 66 -22.53 -9.03 4.02
C PRO A 66 -21.82 -9.91 2.98
N ARG A 67 -22.25 -9.91 1.72
CA ARG A 67 -21.61 -10.65 0.63
C ARG A 67 -20.27 -10.03 0.29
N LEU A 68 -20.20 -8.70 0.16
CA LEU A 68 -18.96 -7.96 -0.04
C LEU A 68 -18.03 -8.15 1.14
N GLN A 69 -18.54 -8.08 2.38
CA GLN A 69 -17.72 -8.34 3.58
C GLN A 69 -17.10 -9.75 3.58
N ALA A 70 -17.85 -10.75 3.13
CA ALA A 70 -17.33 -12.12 3.01
C ALA A 70 -16.22 -12.23 1.95
N VAL A 71 -16.38 -11.57 0.78
CA VAL A 71 -15.35 -11.55 -0.28
C VAL A 71 -14.10 -10.79 0.19
N ILE A 72 -14.25 -9.66 0.90
CA ILE A 72 -13.13 -8.93 1.49
C ILE A 72 -12.40 -9.83 2.51
N THR A 73 -13.13 -10.52 3.37
CA THR A 73 -12.55 -11.47 4.36
C THR A 73 -11.73 -12.55 3.65
N GLN A 74 -12.33 -13.20 2.64
CA GLN A 74 -11.63 -14.21 1.83
C GLN A 74 -10.36 -13.63 1.18
N SER A 75 -10.41 -12.42 0.67
CA SER A 75 -9.28 -11.74 0.06
C SER A 75 -8.16 -11.47 1.07
N LEU A 76 -8.49 -10.94 2.24
CA LEU A 76 -7.51 -10.66 3.30
C LEU A 76 -6.78 -11.93 3.79
N GLU A 77 -7.44 -13.09 3.73
CA GLU A 77 -6.86 -14.38 4.11
C GLU A 77 -6.01 -15.00 3.00
N ASN A 78 -6.40 -14.83 1.73
CA ASN A 78 -5.88 -15.62 0.61
C ASN A 78 -5.10 -14.82 -0.43
N ASN A 79 -5.18 -13.49 -0.46
CA ASN A 79 -4.52 -12.67 -1.47
C ASN A 79 -2.98 -12.81 -1.38
N ARG A 80 -2.35 -13.03 -2.55
CA ARG A 80 -0.90 -13.30 -2.63
C ARG A 80 -0.06 -12.07 -2.44
N ASP A 81 -0.51 -10.89 -2.89
CA ASP A 81 0.23 -9.64 -2.75
C ASP A 81 0.23 -9.18 -1.29
N LEU A 82 -0.90 -9.31 -0.59
CA LEU A 82 -0.95 -9.07 0.85
C LEU A 82 -0.03 -10.03 1.62
N ARG A 83 0.03 -11.30 1.22
CA ARG A 83 0.96 -12.27 1.83
C ARG A 83 2.42 -11.88 1.60
N VAL A 84 2.78 -11.36 0.41
CA VAL A 84 4.11 -10.82 0.14
C VAL A 84 4.41 -9.64 1.07
N ALA A 85 3.45 -8.73 1.28
CA ALA A 85 3.61 -7.61 2.21
C ALA A 85 3.86 -8.08 3.65
N VAL A 86 3.13 -9.10 4.13
CA VAL A 86 3.35 -9.72 5.45
C VAL A 86 4.75 -10.31 5.56
N LEU A 87 5.20 -11.07 4.57
CA LEU A 87 6.53 -11.67 4.54
C LEU A 87 7.66 -10.63 4.48
N ASN A 88 7.44 -9.48 3.82
CA ASN A 88 8.39 -8.36 3.84
C ASN A 88 8.56 -7.79 5.25
N VAL A 89 7.49 -7.70 6.03
CA VAL A 89 7.58 -7.29 7.45
C VAL A 89 8.41 -8.30 8.26
N GLU A 90 8.19 -9.60 8.06
CA GLU A 90 8.97 -10.64 8.74
C GLU A 90 10.45 -10.58 8.35
N ARG A 91 10.74 -10.38 7.08
CA ARG A 91 12.11 -10.19 6.56
C ARG A 91 12.78 -8.98 7.20
N ALA A 92 12.10 -7.81 7.23
CA ALA A 92 12.64 -6.61 7.84
C ALA A 92 12.85 -6.77 9.35
N ARG A 93 11.95 -7.49 10.04
CA ARG A 93 12.10 -7.85 11.44
C ARG A 93 13.32 -8.73 11.69
N ALA A 94 13.56 -9.70 10.82
CA ALA A 94 14.75 -10.57 10.89
C ALA A 94 16.03 -9.73 10.66
N GLN A 95 16.03 -8.83 9.68
CA GLN A 95 17.13 -7.89 9.41
C GLN A 95 17.44 -7.02 10.64
N TYR A 96 16.42 -6.45 11.27
CA TYR A 96 16.57 -5.68 12.50
C TYR A 96 17.19 -6.53 13.62
N ARG A 97 16.77 -7.80 13.78
CA ARG A 97 17.34 -8.70 14.77
C ARG A 97 18.82 -9.01 14.50
N ILE A 98 19.22 -9.15 13.23
CA ILE A 98 20.61 -9.32 12.81
C ILE A 98 21.43 -8.10 13.22
N GLN A 99 21.01 -6.89 12.83
CA GLN A 99 21.70 -5.65 13.19
C GLN A 99 21.74 -5.39 14.70
N ARG A 100 20.69 -5.80 15.42
CA ARG A 100 20.65 -5.71 16.88
C ARG A 100 21.62 -6.71 17.53
N ALA A 101 21.83 -7.89 16.93
CA ALA A 101 22.75 -8.89 17.45
C ALA A 101 24.21 -8.39 17.43
N ASP A 102 24.59 -7.50 16.50
CA ASP A 102 25.91 -6.88 16.46
C ASP A 102 26.25 -6.02 17.70
N ARG A 103 25.25 -5.72 18.54
CA ARG A 103 25.41 -4.98 19.81
C ARG A 103 25.84 -5.87 20.99
N VAL A 104 25.90 -7.16 20.80
CA VAL A 104 26.32 -8.13 21.82
C VAL A 104 27.44 -9.01 21.27
N PRO A 105 28.38 -9.44 22.10
CA PRO A 105 29.48 -10.30 21.65
C PRO A 105 28.93 -11.64 21.12
N ALA A 106 29.41 -12.05 19.95
CA ALA A 106 29.19 -13.41 19.44
C ALA A 106 30.24 -14.36 20.02
N VAL A 107 29.80 -15.47 20.59
CA VAL A 107 30.68 -16.51 21.17
C VAL A 107 30.68 -17.70 20.22
N GLY A 108 31.87 -18.18 19.89
CA GLY A 108 32.05 -19.32 19.00
C GLY A 108 33.17 -20.23 19.44
N VAL A 109 33.15 -21.46 18.96
CA VAL A 109 34.29 -22.41 19.09
C VAL A 109 35.00 -22.44 17.75
N GLN A 110 36.34 -22.34 17.80
CA GLN A 110 37.19 -22.38 16.62
C GLN A 110 38.28 -23.45 16.82
N GLY A 111 38.33 -24.41 15.90
CA GLY A 111 39.47 -25.34 15.76
C GLY A 111 40.34 -24.91 14.59
N GLN A 112 41.68 -24.83 14.80
CA GLN A 112 42.62 -24.44 13.76
C GLN A 112 43.86 -25.33 13.81
N MET A 113 44.38 -25.71 12.65
CA MET A 113 45.69 -26.26 12.46
C MET A 113 46.50 -25.28 11.62
N THR A 114 47.66 -24.89 12.12
CA THR A 114 48.61 -24.05 11.38
C THR A 114 49.89 -24.83 11.16
N ARG A 115 50.37 -24.92 9.92
CA ARG A 115 51.63 -25.49 9.53
C ARG A 115 52.46 -24.42 8.83
N SER A 116 53.57 -24.08 9.41
CA SER A 116 54.49 -23.07 8.90
C SER A 116 55.86 -23.69 8.59
N GLY A 117 56.47 -23.31 7.47
CA GLY A 117 57.78 -23.78 7.05
C GLY A 117 58.41 -22.78 6.08
N GLY A 118 59.71 -22.96 5.81
CA GLY A 118 60.54 -22.13 4.93
C GLY A 118 61.99 -22.51 5.16
N ASP A 119 62.89 -21.52 5.29
CA ASP A 119 64.30 -21.76 5.66
C ASP A 119 64.46 -22.28 7.12
N ALA A 120 63.41 -22.13 7.94
CA ALA A 120 63.31 -22.69 9.29
C ALA A 120 62.62 -24.06 9.29
N PRO A 121 62.79 -24.90 10.34
CA PRO A 121 62.12 -26.18 10.49
C PRO A 121 60.59 -26.00 10.42
N VAL A 122 59.92 -26.96 9.81
CA VAL A 122 58.45 -26.98 9.77
C VAL A 122 57.89 -27.10 11.17
N THR A 123 56.98 -26.20 11.53
CA THR A 123 56.25 -26.20 12.79
C THR A 123 54.77 -26.47 12.53
N GLU A 124 54.17 -27.31 13.35
CA GLU A 124 52.75 -27.58 13.36
C GLU A 124 52.15 -27.11 14.68
N GLN A 125 50.96 -26.50 14.62
CA GLN A 125 50.24 -26.09 15.81
C GLN A 125 48.76 -26.38 15.63
N PHE A 126 48.20 -27.12 16.55
CA PHE A 126 46.77 -27.38 16.68
C PHE A 126 46.22 -26.52 17.81
N SER A 127 45.07 -25.92 17.63
CA SER A 127 44.39 -25.16 18.67
C SER A 127 42.86 -25.39 18.62
N ALA A 128 42.25 -25.38 19.80
CA ALA A 128 40.80 -25.41 19.97
C ALA A 128 40.44 -24.34 21.01
N ASN A 129 39.71 -23.32 20.57
CA ASN A 129 39.43 -22.13 21.37
C ASN A 129 37.93 -21.85 21.41
N LEU A 130 37.41 -21.48 22.58
CA LEU A 130 36.13 -20.82 22.79
C LEU A 130 36.39 -19.31 22.96
N GLY A 131 35.68 -18.46 22.24
CA GLY A 131 35.95 -17.04 22.38
C GLY A 131 34.99 -16.14 21.63
N VAL A 132 35.26 -14.85 21.80
CA VAL A 132 34.61 -13.73 21.12
C VAL A 132 35.55 -13.20 20.03
N VAL A 133 35.03 -13.03 18.82
CA VAL A 133 35.83 -12.52 17.69
C VAL A 133 35.32 -11.13 17.29
N GLU A 134 36.22 -10.14 17.32
CA GLU A 134 36.00 -8.77 16.79
C GLU A 134 34.71 -8.07 17.27
N PHE A 135 34.37 -8.22 18.56
CA PHE A 135 33.26 -7.44 19.12
C PHE A 135 33.61 -5.95 19.15
N GLU A 136 32.86 -5.10 18.45
CA GLU A 136 33.03 -3.65 18.42
C GLU A 136 32.39 -2.98 19.63
N LEU A 137 33.19 -2.22 20.40
CA LEU A 137 32.68 -1.33 21.44
C LEU A 137 32.09 -0.07 20.79
N ASP A 138 30.82 0.07 20.83
CA ASP A 138 30.05 1.15 20.12
C ASP A 138 30.13 2.48 20.90
N LEU A 139 31.31 3.08 21.00
CA LEU A 139 31.53 4.34 21.72
C LEU A 139 30.96 5.55 21.01
N PHE A 140 30.90 5.53 19.68
CA PHE A 140 30.44 6.63 18.83
C PHE A 140 29.08 6.36 18.19
N GLY A 141 28.41 5.27 18.54
CA GLY A 141 27.06 4.96 18.14
C GLY A 141 26.93 4.43 16.71
N ARG A 142 27.98 3.90 16.09
CA ARG A 142 27.93 3.33 14.74
C ARG A 142 26.96 2.14 14.67
N VAL A 143 27.17 1.14 15.53
CA VAL A 143 26.35 -0.08 15.57
C VAL A 143 24.93 0.24 16.05
N ARG A 144 24.81 1.15 17.02
CA ARG A 144 23.50 1.63 17.50
C ARG A 144 22.70 2.29 16.38
N ASN A 145 23.32 3.19 15.60
CA ASN A 145 22.64 3.89 14.50
C ASN A 145 22.25 2.93 13.37
N LEU A 146 23.09 1.94 13.02
CA LEU A 146 22.72 0.90 12.04
C LEU A 146 21.54 0.06 12.54
N SER A 147 21.52 -0.32 13.82
CA SER A 147 20.39 -1.02 14.43
C SER A 147 19.13 -0.16 14.44
N GLN A 148 19.25 1.16 14.69
CA GLN A 148 18.14 2.10 14.64
C GLN A 148 17.61 2.26 13.20
N ALA A 149 18.50 2.36 12.21
CA ALA A 149 18.10 2.39 10.80
C ALA A 149 17.30 1.14 10.41
N ALA A 150 17.76 -0.04 10.79
CA ALA A 150 17.06 -1.30 10.55
C ALA A 150 15.70 -1.37 11.29
N LEU A 151 15.60 -0.80 12.50
CA LEU A 151 14.34 -0.70 13.23
C LEU A 151 13.33 0.18 12.51
N GLN A 152 13.77 1.34 12.01
CA GLN A 152 12.90 2.24 11.25
C GLN A 152 12.46 1.60 9.93
N GLN A 153 13.33 0.86 9.27
CA GLN A 153 12.97 0.09 8.08
C GLN A 153 11.92 -0.99 8.38
N TYR A 154 11.99 -1.66 9.53
CA TYR A 154 10.94 -2.59 9.98
C TYR A 154 9.60 -1.87 10.18
N PHE A 155 9.58 -0.66 10.75
CA PHE A 155 8.34 0.12 10.91
C PHE A 155 7.79 0.61 9.57
N ALA A 156 8.67 0.99 8.62
CA ALA A 156 8.27 1.34 7.26
C ALA A 156 7.55 0.16 6.58
N GLU A 157 8.10 -1.05 6.65
CA GLU A 157 7.44 -2.24 6.09
C GLU A 157 6.14 -2.61 6.80
N ALA A 158 6.05 -2.39 8.11
CA ALA A 158 4.80 -2.57 8.87
C ALA A 158 3.71 -1.58 8.41
N ALA A 159 4.09 -0.35 8.10
CA ALA A 159 3.17 0.66 7.54
C ALA A 159 2.80 0.32 6.08
N ASN A 160 3.75 -0.12 5.25
CA ASN A 160 3.50 -0.60 3.88
C ASN A 160 2.49 -1.75 3.85
N ARG A 161 2.60 -2.71 4.78
CA ARG A 161 1.60 -3.79 4.91
C ARG A 161 0.20 -3.25 5.16
N ARG A 162 0.06 -2.23 6.04
CA ARG A 162 -1.24 -1.60 6.32
C ARG A 162 -1.79 -0.89 5.08
N SER A 163 -0.92 -0.19 4.35
CA SER A 163 -1.28 0.47 3.08
C SER A 163 -1.74 -0.55 2.04
N ALA A 164 -1.04 -1.68 1.90
CA ALA A 164 -1.42 -2.77 1.02
C ALA A 164 -2.76 -3.40 1.40
N GLN A 165 -3.02 -3.61 2.70
CA GLN A 165 -4.30 -4.11 3.19
C GLN A 165 -5.45 -3.17 2.86
N LEU A 166 -5.29 -1.86 3.11
CA LEU A 166 -6.29 -0.85 2.81
C LEU A 166 -6.56 -0.75 1.30
N SER A 167 -5.49 -0.80 0.48
CA SER A 167 -5.61 -0.81 -0.98
C SER A 167 -6.34 -2.04 -1.48
N LEU A 168 -6.02 -3.22 -0.97
CA LEU A 168 -6.70 -4.47 -1.33
C LEU A 168 -8.19 -4.43 -1.01
N VAL A 169 -8.57 -3.94 0.18
CA VAL A 169 -9.98 -3.77 0.56
C VAL A 169 -10.71 -2.87 -0.44
N ALA A 170 -10.11 -1.73 -0.81
CA ALA A 170 -10.68 -0.81 -1.78
C ALA A 170 -10.77 -1.42 -3.20
N GLU A 171 -9.75 -2.17 -3.63
CA GLU A 171 -9.72 -2.83 -4.93
C GLU A 171 -10.75 -3.95 -5.04
N VAL A 172 -10.92 -4.77 -4.00
CA VAL A 172 -11.97 -5.80 -3.92
C VAL A 172 -13.35 -5.16 -3.98
N ALA A 173 -13.56 -4.09 -3.20
CA ALA A 173 -14.84 -3.38 -3.22
C ALA A 173 -15.16 -2.80 -4.61
N ASN A 174 -14.21 -2.14 -5.25
CA ASN A 174 -14.39 -1.59 -6.59
C ASN A 174 -14.62 -2.69 -7.64
N ALA A 175 -13.89 -3.80 -7.59
CA ALA A 175 -14.10 -4.94 -8.51
C ALA A 175 -15.47 -5.56 -8.33
N TRP A 176 -15.96 -5.68 -7.09
CA TRP A 176 -17.29 -6.18 -6.77
C TRP A 176 -18.39 -5.23 -7.27
N LEU A 177 -18.22 -3.91 -7.09
CA LEU A 177 -19.13 -2.88 -7.58
C LEU A 177 -19.18 -2.85 -9.11
N THR A 178 -18.01 -2.94 -9.77
CA THR A 178 -17.92 -3.00 -11.25
C THR A 178 -18.64 -4.22 -11.80
N LEU A 179 -18.41 -5.40 -11.20
CA LEU A 179 -19.12 -6.61 -11.57
C LEU A 179 -20.65 -6.46 -11.42
N GLY A 180 -21.11 -5.78 -10.36
CA GLY A 180 -22.53 -5.48 -10.15
C GLY A 180 -23.08 -4.56 -11.24
N ALA A 181 -22.38 -3.49 -11.55
CA ALA A 181 -22.75 -2.53 -12.58
C ALA A 181 -22.81 -3.18 -13.97
N ASP A 182 -21.79 -3.96 -14.35
CA ASP A 182 -21.73 -4.61 -15.66
C ASP A 182 -22.76 -5.77 -15.76
N SER A 183 -23.11 -6.42 -14.66
CA SER A 183 -24.21 -7.37 -14.60
C SER A 183 -25.56 -6.69 -14.82
N GLU A 184 -25.77 -5.49 -14.26
CA GLU A 184 -26.99 -4.69 -14.51
C GLU A 184 -27.03 -4.15 -15.95
N GLN A 185 -25.88 -3.71 -16.50
CA GLN A 185 -25.79 -3.34 -17.93
C GLN A 185 -26.17 -4.51 -18.83
N LEU A 186 -25.69 -5.72 -18.53
CA LEU A 186 -26.05 -6.94 -19.25
C LEU A 186 -27.58 -7.21 -19.18
N ARG A 187 -28.16 -7.08 -17.97
CA ARG A 187 -29.60 -7.29 -17.77
C ARG A 187 -30.43 -6.29 -18.58
N ILE A 188 -30.06 -5.01 -18.57
CA ILE A 188 -30.69 -3.94 -19.34
C ILE A 188 -30.58 -4.25 -20.85
N ALA A 189 -29.43 -4.66 -21.34
CA ALA A 189 -29.19 -5.00 -22.74
C ALA A 189 -30.03 -6.22 -23.18
N GLN A 190 -30.09 -7.27 -22.33
CA GLN A 190 -30.93 -8.45 -22.62
C GLN A 190 -32.41 -8.14 -22.67
N ALA A 191 -32.94 -7.36 -21.71
CA ALA A 191 -34.31 -6.93 -21.69
C ALA A 191 -34.69 -6.04 -22.92
N THR A 192 -33.73 -5.19 -23.32
CA THR A 192 -33.89 -4.34 -24.51
C THR A 192 -33.85 -5.17 -25.78
N LEU A 193 -32.94 -6.15 -25.90
CA LEU A 193 -32.87 -7.06 -27.03
C LEU A 193 -34.19 -7.82 -27.20
N ALA A 194 -34.74 -8.40 -26.14
CA ALA A 194 -36.01 -9.10 -26.17
C ALA A 194 -37.16 -8.20 -26.71
N THR A 195 -37.22 -6.94 -26.20
CA THR A 195 -38.20 -5.95 -26.67
C THR A 195 -38.03 -5.61 -28.17
N TYR A 196 -36.79 -5.51 -28.64
CA TYR A 196 -36.51 -5.21 -30.06
C TYR A 196 -36.79 -6.41 -30.97
N GLU A 197 -36.53 -7.63 -30.52
CA GLU A 197 -36.85 -8.87 -31.26
C GLU A 197 -38.36 -9.03 -31.40
N ASP A 198 -39.14 -8.73 -30.34
CA ASP A 198 -40.62 -8.69 -30.44
C ASP A 198 -41.09 -7.65 -31.44
N SER A 199 -40.50 -6.45 -31.41
CA SER A 199 -40.79 -5.39 -32.36
C SER A 199 -40.44 -5.77 -33.82
N LEU A 200 -39.36 -6.51 -34.02
CA LEU A 200 -38.94 -6.99 -35.33
C LEU A 200 -39.97 -7.98 -35.90
N ARG A 201 -40.37 -8.96 -35.07
CA ARG A 201 -41.41 -9.94 -35.50
C ARG A 201 -42.70 -9.26 -35.92
N LEU A 202 -43.16 -8.26 -35.13
CA LEU A 202 -44.36 -7.49 -35.47
C LEU A 202 -44.19 -6.69 -36.76
N THR A 203 -43.03 -6.04 -36.96
CA THR A 203 -42.74 -5.25 -38.16
C THR A 203 -42.66 -6.15 -39.41
N GLU A 204 -42.09 -7.35 -39.30
CA GLU A 204 -42.05 -8.34 -40.38
C GLU A 204 -43.46 -8.78 -40.78
N ALA A 205 -44.34 -9.14 -39.83
CA ALA A 205 -45.73 -9.50 -40.08
C ALA A 205 -46.54 -8.34 -40.73
N ARG A 206 -46.36 -7.11 -40.23
CA ARG A 206 -47.00 -5.92 -40.83
C ARG A 206 -46.53 -5.66 -42.26
N ARG A 207 -45.23 -5.91 -42.54
CA ARG A 207 -44.69 -5.76 -43.90
C ARG A 207 -45.30 -6.75 -44.88
N GLU A 208 -45.45 -8.02 -44.48
CA GLU A 208 -46.08 -9.04 -45.30
C GLU A 208 -47.55 -8.64 -45.66
N LEU A 209 -48.22 -7.94 -44.77
CA LEU A 209 -49.56 -7.40 -44.98
C LEU A 209 -49.59 -6.01 -45.66
N GLY A 210 -48.43 -5.48 -46.07
CA GLY A 210 -48.32 -4.16 -46.69
C GLY A 210 -48.40 -2.97 -45.73
N GLY A 211 -48.40 -3.22 -44.41
CA GLY A 211 -48.58 -2.21 -43.37
C GLY A 211 -47.27 -1.63 -42.78
N ALA A 212 -46.09 -2.09 -43.25
CA ALA A 212 -44.81 -1.52 -42.86
C ALA A 212 -43.88 -1.34 -44.05
N SER A 213 -43.01 -0.30 -44.02
CA SER A 213 -42.05 -0.02 -45.09
C SER A 213 -40.78 -0.85 -44.98
N ALA A 214 -40.00 -0.97 -46.08
CA ALA A 214 -38.69 -1.59 -46.07
C ALA A 214 -37.71 -0.81 -45.16
N LEU A 215 -37.87 0.51 -45.08
CA LEU A 215 -37.06 1.37 -44.21
C LEU A 215 -37.31 1.03 -42.73
N GLU A 216 -38.59 0.93 -42.31
CA GLU A 216 -38.98 0.59 -40.95
C GLU A 216 -38.42 -0.77 -40.53
N LEU A 217 -38.49 -1.79 -41.39
CA LEU A 217 -37.91 -3.10 -41.16
C LEU A 217 -36.39 -3.02 -40.98
N SER A 218 -35.70 -2.28 -41.86
CA SER A 218 -34.25 -2.14 -41.76
C SER A 218 -33.82 -1.40 -40.50
N GLN A 219 -34.54 -0.37 -40.08
CA GLN A 219 -34.34 0.36 -38.84
C GLN A 219 -34.54 -0.55 -37.62
N THR A 220 -35.60 -1.35 -37.60
CA THR A 220 -35.86 -2.30 -36.51
C THR A 220 -34.77 -3.37 -36.42
N ARG A 221 -34.31 -3.90 -37.55
CA ARG A 221 -33.16 -4.84 -37.60
C ARG A 221 -31.89 -4.21 -37.04
N THR A 222 -31.59 -2.95 -37.35
CA THR A 222 -30.45 -2.22 -36.83
C THR A 222 -30.49 -2.17 -35.29
N LEU A 223 -31.68 -1.93 -34.67
CA LEU A 223 -31.81 -1.95 -33.22
C LEU A 223 -31.51 -3.31 -32.61
N VAL A 224 -32.08 -4.38 -33.21
CA VAL A 224 -31.82 -5.76 -32.75
C VAL A 224 -30.33 -6.08 -32.79
N GLU A 225 -29.64 -5.81 -33.90
CA GLU A 225 -28.24 -6.10 -34.03
C GLU A 225 -27.36 -5.24 -33.10
N THR A 226 -27.75 -3.98 -32.87
CA THR A 226 -27.07 -3.12 -31.87
C THR A 226 -27.24 -3.70 -30.45
N ALA A 227 -28.45 -4.05 -30.05
CA ALA A 227 -28.72 -4.63 -28.73
C ALA A 227 -28.01 -6.02 -28.58
N ARG A 228 -27.96 -6.82 -29.64
CA ARG A 228 -27.23 -8.11 -29.62
C ARG A 228 -25.73 -7.92 -29.44
N THR A 229 -25.14 -6.89 -30.06
CA THR A 229 -23.75 -6.51 -29.90
C THR A 229 -23.49 -6.08 -28.43
N ASP A 230 -24.38 -5.28 -27.84
CA ASP A 230 -24.27 -4.85 -26.45
C ASP A 230 -24.36 -6.02 -25.46
N VAL A 231 -25.27 -6.98 -25.69
CA VAL A 231 -25.37 -8.22 -24.88
C VAL A 231 -24.05 -8.99 -24.92
N ALA A 232 -23.49 -9.19 -26.11
CA ALA A 232 -22.20 -9.90 -26.25
C ALA A 232 -21.05 -9.15 -25.54
N ARG A 233 -21.01 -7.81 -25.67
CA ARG A 233 -20.01 -6.97 -25.04
C ARG A 233 -20.10 -7.05 -23.52
N PHE A 234 -21.26 -6.82 -22.93
CA PHE A 234 -21.45 -6.84 -21.46
C PHE A 234 -21.25 -8.26 -20.88
N ALA A 235 -21.66 -9.31 -21.61
CA ALA A 235 -21.34 -10.68 -21.17
C ALA A 235 -19.84 -10.94 -21.09
N GLY A 236 -19.06 -10.39 -22.04
CA GLY A 236 -17.62 -10.44 -22.00
C GLY A 236 -17.01 -9.67 -20.81
N GLN A 237 -17.54 -8.47 -20.51
CA GLN A 237 -17.10 -7.66 -19.38
C GLN A 237 -17.37 -8.37 -18.05
N VAL A 238 -18.59 -8.86 -17.82
CA VAL A 238 -18.95 -9.64 -16.62
C VAL A 238 -18.03 -10.85 -16.43
N ALA A 239 -17.64 -11.52 -17.50
CA ALA A 239 -16.70 -12.64 -17.41
C ALA A 239 -15.28 -12.17 -16.98
N GLN A 240 -14.81 -11.04 -17.52
CA GLN A 240 -13.52 -10.45 -17.13
C GLN A 240 -13.52 -9.96 -15.68
N ASP A 241 -14.59 -9.30 -15.23
CA ASP A 241 -14.73 -8.81 -13.86
C ASP A 241 -14.73 -9.94 -12.83
N ARG A 242 -15.41 -11.06 -13.16
CA ARG A 242 -15.34 -12.28 -12.33
C ARG A 242 -13.92 -12.80 -12.19
N ASN A 243 -13.16 -12.82 -13.29
CA ASN A 243 -11.77 -13.24 -13.25
C ASN A 243 -10.90 -12.30 -12.41
N ALA A 244 -11.13 -10.99 -12.52
CA ALA A 244 -10.44 -9.98 -11.71
C ALA A 244 -10.76 -10.16 -10.22
N LEU A 245 -12.04 -10.36 -9.88
CA LEU A 245 -12.46 -10.61 -8.50
C LEU A 245 -11.85 -11.90 -7.92
N VAL A 246 -11.78 -12.98 -8.71
CA VAL A 246 -11.13 -14.25 -8.31
C VAL A 246 -9.65 -14.05 -8.02
N LEU A 247 -8.95 -13.24 -8.83
CA LEU A 247 -7.54 -12.89 -8.59
C LEU A 247 -7.38 -12.14 -7.27
N LEU A 248 -8.19 -11.11 -7.03
CA LEU A 248 -8.14 -10.31 -5.81
C LEU A 248 -8.54 -11.12 -4.57
N ALA A 249 -9.54 -12.00 -4.69
CA ALA A 249 -9.96 -12.88 -3.61
C ALA A 249 -8.94 -14.01 -3.30
N GLY A 250 -7.94 -14.20 -4.17
CA GLY A 250 -6.92 -15.24 -4.02
C GLY A 250 -7.41 -16.67 -4.29
N GLY A 251 -8.62 -16.82 -4.86
CA GLY A 251 -9.24 -18.11 -5.20
C GLY A 251 -10.68 -17.96 -5.67
N PRO A 252 -11.36 -19.06 -6.01
CA PRO A 252 -12.75 -19.03 -6.44
C PRO A 252 -13.66 -18.34 -5.43
N VAL A 253 -14.57 -17.51 -5.92
CA VAL A 253 -15.61 -16.84 -5.11
C VAL A 253 -16.93 -17.57 -5.33
N ASP A 254 -17.63 -17.88 -4.23
CA ASP A 254 -18.94 -18.54 -4.28
C ASP A 254 -19.95 -17.65 -5.05
N ALA A 255 -20.74 -18.26 -5.91
CA ALA A 255 -21.73 -17.56 -6.71
C ALA A 255 -22.77 -16.79 -5.87
N THR A 256 -23.04 -17.24 -4.64
CA THR A 256 -23.97 -16.58 -3.71
C THR A 256 -23.40 -15.26 -3.15
N LEU A 257 -22.10 -15.08 -3.19
CA LEU A 257 -21.42 -13.86 -2.74
C LEU A 257 -21.25 -12.82 -3.84
N LEU A 258 -21.57 -13.18 -5.10
CA LEU A 258 -21.49 -12.24 -6.21
C LEU A 258 -22.63 -11.20 -6.12
N PRO A 259 -22.40 -9.96 -6.62
CA PRO A 259 -23.43 -8.95 -6.65
C PRO A 259 -24.59 -9.42 -7.52
N GLN A 260 -25.82 -9.19 -7.05
CA GLN A 260 -27.00 -9.35 -7.89
C GLN A 260 -27.15 -8.10 -8.78
N ALA A 261 -27.85 -8.25 -9.90
CA ALA A 261 -27.99 -7.24 -10.94
C ALA A 261 -28.84 -6.00 -10.51
N GLU A 262 -28.69 -5.56 -9.30
CA GLU A 262 -29.18 -4.27 -8.81
C GLU A 262 -28.04 -3.63 -8.05
N VAL A 263 -27.60 -2.45 -8.53
CA VAL A 263 -26.57 -1.66 -7.81
C VAL A 263 -27.26 -1.10 -6.56
N THR A 264 -27.29 -1.90 -5.52
CA THR A 264 -27.74 -1.49 -4.18
C THR A 264 -26.66 -0.63 -3.51
N GLU A 265 -27.06 0.24 -2.59
CA GLU A 265 -26.13 1.00 -1.74
C GLU A 265 -25.21 0.03 -0.99
N VAL A 266 -23.99 -0.13 -1.50
CA VAL A 266 -22.99 -1.03 -0.93
C VAL A 266 -22.18 -0.36 0.17
N ALA A 267 -22.10 0.96 0.12
CA ALA A 267 -21.43 1.76 1.14
C ALA A 267 -22.48 2.56 1.91
N SER A 268 -22.67 2.24 3.18
CA SER A 268 -23.33 3.14 4.12
C SER A 268 -22.38 4.30 4.38
N VAL A 269 -22.49 5.35 3.60
CA VAL A 269 -21.72 6.55 3.83
C VAL A 269 -22.45 7.37 4.88
N ARG A 270 -21.99 7.28 6.11
CA ARG A 270 -22.07 8.45 6.97
C ARG A 270 -21.23 9.54 6.31
N PRO A 271 -21.72 10.80 6.19
CA PRO A 271 -20.90 11.88 5.67
C PRO A 271 -19.59 11.88 6.48
N LEU A 272 -18.50 11.54 5.81
CA LEU A 272 -17.20 11.50 6.44
C LEU A 272 -16.78 12.96 6.66
N PRO A 273 -16.54 13.41 7.90
CA PRO A 273 -16.08 14.76 8.13
C PRO A 273 -14.72 14.92 7.46
N ALA A 274 -14.59 15.95 6.63
CA ALA A 274 -13.38 16.20 5.85
C ALA A 274 -12.13 16.45 6.73
N GLY A 275 -12.32 16.83 8.01
CA GLY A 275 -11.24 17.06 8.96
C GLY A 275 -10.24 18.13 8.54
N MET A 276 -9.14 18.28 9.31
CA MET A 276 -8.00 19.12 8.93
C MET A 276 -7.04 18.29 8.06
N PRO A 277 -6.54 18.83 6.94
CA PRO A 277 -5.67 18.09 6.02
C PRO A 277 -4.45 17.44 6.70
N GLY A 278 -3.77 18.17 7.57
CA GLY A 278 -2.59 17.68 8.27
C GLY A 278 -2.86 16.49 9.18
N ASP A 279 -3.94 16.53 9.97
CA ASP A 279 -4.27 15.47 10.92
C ASP A 279 -4.65 14.15 10.24
N VAL A 280 -5.36 14.24 9.11
CA VAL A 280 -5.78 13.08 8.32
C VAL A 280 -4.59 12.46 7.60
N LEU A 281 -3.77 13.27 6.94
CA LEU A 281 -2.69 12.78 6.07
C LEU A 281 -1.55 12.15 6.88
N LEU A 282 -1.22 12.68 8.05
CA LEU A 282 -0.16 12.11 8.89
C LEU A 282 -0.51 10.72 9.47
N ARG A 283 -1.79 10.35 9.47
CA ARG A 283 -2.25 9.01 9.89
C ARG A 283 -2.28 7.99 8.74
N ARG A 284 -2.07 8.42 7.51
CA ARG A 284 -2.04 7.52 6.36
C ARG A 284 -0.86 6.55 6.45
N PRO A 285 -1.08 5.25 6.23
CA PRO A 285 0.01 4.26 6.32
C PRO A 285 1.15 4.49 5.32
N ASP A 286 0.88 4.99 4.12
CA ASP A 286 1.88 5.31 3.10
C ASP A 286 2.77 6.50 3.50
N VAL A 287 2.19 7.53 4.12
CA VAL A 287 2.91 8.68 4.67
C VAL A 287 3.78 8.25 5.86
N MET A 288 3.23 7.43 6.77
CA MET A 288 3.98 6.86 7.89
C MET A 288 5.16 5.99 7.41
N ALA A 289 4.98 5.22 6.33
CA ALA A 289 6.06 4.42 5.75
C ALA A 289 7.20 5.32 5.25
N ALA A 290 6.88 6.39 4.52
CA ALA A 290 7.85 7.35 4.02
C ALA A 290 8.59 8.09 5.16
N GLU A 291 7.87 8.44 6.24
CA GLU A 291 8.48 9.02 7.45
C GLU A 291 9.52 8.07 8.08
N HIS A 292 9.16 6.80 8.25
CA HIS A 292 10.09 5.81 8.79
C HIS A 292 11.31 5.57 7.90
N VAL A 293 11.16 5.65 6.57
CA VAL A 293 12.30 5.62 5.63
C VAL A 293 13.21 6.82 5.84
N LEU A 294 12.66 8.02 6.03
CA LEU A 294 13.43 9.24 6.35
C LEU A 294 14.18 9.10 7.68
N LEU A 295 13.52 8.57 8.72
CA LEU A 295 14.16 8.32 10.02
C LEU A 295 15.29 7.28 9.91
N SER A 296 15.11 6.24 9.08
CA SER A 296 16.16 5.26 8.78
C SER A 296 17.38 5.91 8.12
N ALA A 297 17.15 6.79 7.14
CA ALA A 297 18.21 7.53 6.45
C ALA A 297 18.96 8.48 7.40
N ASN A 298 18.26 9.14 8.33
CA ASN A 298 18.88 9.98 9.36
C ASN A 298 19.83 9.15 10.28
N ALA A 299 19.38 7.97 10.69
CA ALA A 299 20.22 7.07 11.49
C ALA A 299 21.47 6.61 10.71
N ASN A 300 21.36 6.35 9.40
CA ASN A 300 22.50 6.01 8.55
C ASN A 300 23.53 7.14 8.46
N ILE A 301 23.12 8.42 8.46
CA ILE A 301 24.07 9.55 8.57
C ILE A 301 24.83 9.49 9.88
N GLY A 302 24.16 9.16 11.00
CA GLY A 302 24.79 8.96 12.29
C GLY A 302 25.88 7.88 12.24
N ALA A 303 25.59 6.74 11.59
CA ALA A 303 26.57 5.67 11.39
C ALA A 303 27.73 6.09 10.48
N ALA A 304 27.46 6.83 9.40
CA ALA A 304 28.48 7.34 8.48
C ALA A 304 29.40 8.38 9.15
N ARG A 305 28.86 9.22 10.04
CA ARG A 305 29.67 10.15 10.87
C ARG A 305 30.52 9.41 11.90
N ALA A 306 29.96 8.39 12.54
CA ALA A 306 30.69 7.56 13.49
C ALA A 306 31.89 6.86 12.87
N ALA A 307 31.88 6.55 11.59
CA ALA A 307 32.97 5.91 10.86
C ALA A 307 34.25 6.79 10.75
N PHE A 308 34.19 8.10 11.03
CA PHE A 308 35.37 8.98 11.09
C PHE A 308 36.12 8.87 12.43
N PHE A 309 35.49 8.30 13.44
CA PHE A 309 36.07 8.16 14.78
C PHE A 309 36.78 6.83 14.96
N PRO A 310 37.63 6.70 16.00
CA PRO A 310 38.30 5.42 16.29
C PRO A 310 37.26 4.31 16.58
N SER A 311 37.45 3.14 16.01
CA SER A 311 36.73 1.92 16.40
C SER A 311 37.62 1.07 17.33
N ILE A 312 37.03 0.54 18.39
CA ILE A 312 37.68 -0.38 19.31
C ILE A 312 36.98 -1.73 19.18
N SER A 313 37.73 -2.74 18.76
CA SER A 313 37.26 -4.12 18.75
C SER A 313 37.97 -4.96 19.81
N LEU A 314 37.24 -5.90 20.38
CA LEU A 314 37.74 -6.85 21.37
C LEU A 314 37.67 -8.26 20.80
N THR A 315 38.80 -8.95 20.84
CA THR A 315 38.87 -10.37 20.58
C THR A 315 39.42 -11.04 21.86
N GLY A 316 38.74 -12.08 22.29
CA GLY A 316 39.17 -12.83 23.49
C GLY A 316 38.87 -14.31 23.34
N SER A 317 39.81 -15.15 23.71
CA SER A 317 39.61 -16.60 23.65
C SER A 317 40.25 -17.32 24.82
N ILE A 318 39.70 -18.48 25.15
CA ILE A 318 40.28 -19.45 26.08
C ILE A 318 40.18 -20.83 25.43
N GLY A 319 41.23 -21.62 25.56
CA GLY A 319 41.26 -22.95 24.93
C GLY A 319 42.52 -23.73 25.20
N SER A 320 42.92 -24.56 24.26
CA SER A 320 44.10 -25.38 24.30
C SER A 320 44.89 -25.25 22.99
N ALA A 321 46.23 -25.33 23.07
CA ALA A 321 47.12 -25.35 21.92
C ALA A 321 48.25 -26.34 22.13
N SER A 322 48.59 -27.15 21.10
CA SER A 322 49.64 -28.17 21.14
C SER A 322 50.33 -28.30 19.78
N SER A 323 51.59 -28.74 19.78
CA SER A 323 52.30 -29.11 18.54
C SER A 323 51.81 -30.44 17.97
N GLU A 324 51.12 -31.26 18.75
CA GLU A 324 50.56 -32.56 18.33
C GLU A 324 49.04 -32.59 18.58
N LEU A 325 48.30 -33.15 17.64
CA LEU A 325 46.83 -33.26 17.77
C LEU A 325 46.42 -34.16 18.94
N SER A 326 47.20 -35.25 19.20
CA SER A 326 46.95 -36.20 20.29
C SER A 326 47.06 -35.56 21.67
N GLY A 327 47.95 -34.56 21.84
CA GLY A 327 48.15 -33.83 23.08
C GLY A 327 47.34 -32.55 23.25
N LEU A 328 46.40 -32.26 22.39
CA LEU A 328 45.70 -30.96 22.36
C LEU A 328 44.96 -30.64 23.68
N PHE A 329 44.45 -31.64 24.38
CA PHE A 329 43.68 -31.47 25.62
C PHE A 329 44.43 -32.00 26.86
N ASP A 330 45.75 -32.22 26.77
CA ASP A 330 46.55 -32.67 27.88
C ASP A 330 46.78 -31.54 28.91
N SER A 331 47.29 -31.93 30.09
CA SER A 331 47.63 -30.96 31.13
C SER A 331 48.79 -30.04 30.67
N GLY A 332 48.57 -28.72 30.79
CA GLY A 332 49.61 -27.72 30.40
C GLY A 332 49.40 -27.12 29.01
N THR A 333 48.41 -27.54 28.24
CA THR A 333 48.11 -26.97 26.89
C THR A 333 47.15 -25.79 26.93
N ARG A 334 46.66 -25.40 28.13
CA ARG A 334 45.68 -24.31 28.28
C ARG A 334 46.28 -22.96 27.87
N VAL A 335 45.59 -22.26 26.99
CA VAL A 335 45.95 -20.94 26.50
C VAL A 335 44.77 -19.99 26.62
N TRP A 336 45.05 -18.70 26.78
CA TRP A 336 44.05 -17.65 26.66
C TRP A 336 44.62 -16.46 25.89
N SER A 337 43.77 -15.70 25.24
CA SER A 337 44.16 -14.45 24.58
C SER A 337 43.13 -13.37 24.86
N PHE A 338 43.59 -12.13 24.98
CA PHE A 338 42.75 -10.93 25.03
C PHE A 338 43.42 -9.84 24.20
N ILE A 339 42.81 -9.47 23.10
CA ILE A 339 43.41 -8.61 22.08
C ILE A 339 42.45 -7.43 21.82
N PRO A 340 42.58 -6.33 22.57
CA PRO A 340 41.92 -5.07 22.21
C PRO A 340 42.65 -4.46 21.01
N LYS A 341 41.88 -4.05 19.97
CA LYS A 341 42.38 -3.42 18.76
C LYS A 341 41.73 -2.07 18.58
N LEU A 342 42.55 -1.02 18.46
CA LEU A 342 42.10 0.33 18.09
C LEU A 342 42.40 0.55 16.60
N ASN A 343 41.38 0.97 15.84
CA ASN A 343 41.53 1.36 14.45
C ASN A 343 41.05 2.79 14.26
N LEU A 344 41.96 3.72 13.92
CA LEU A 344 41.66 5.11 13.58
C LEU A 344 42.00 5.36 12.12
N PRO A 345 40.99 5.59 11.26
CA PRO A 345 41.24 5.90 9.86
C PRO A 345 41.76 7.32 9.69
N ILE A 346 43.08 7.47 9.36
CA ILE A 346 43.71 8.78 9.13
C ILE A 346 43.54 9.21 7.68
N PHE A 347 43.75 8.31 6.73
CA PHE A 347 43.62 8.59 5.30
C PHE A 347 43.04 7.37 4.57
N GLN A 348 41.95 7.59 3.87
CA GLN A 348 41.24 6.58 3.07
C GLN A 348 40.87 7.08 1.66
N GLY A 349 41.70 7.95 1.06
CA GLY A 349 41.47 8.40 -0.32
C GLY A 349 40.12 9.08 -0.56
N GLY A 350 39.52 9.68 0.47
CA GLY A 350 38.18 10.33 0.35
C GLY A 350 36.99 9.41 0.60
N LYS A 351 37.13 8.09 0.79
CA LYS A 351 36.06 7.12 0.95
C LYS A 351 35.04 7.50 2.04
N LEU A 352 35.51 7.93 3.23
CA LEU A 352 34.61 8.31 4.33
C LEU A 352 33.76 9.54 4.00
N ARG A 353 34.33 10.53 3.31
CA ARG A 353 33.59 11.72 2.86
C ARG A 353 32.55 11.35 1.80
N ALA A 354 32.93 10.49 0.86
CA ALA A 354 32.00 10.00 -0.16
C ALA A 354 30.83 9.21 0.46
N ASN A 355 31.10 8.33 1.44
CA ASN A 355 30.07 7.60 2.17
C ASN A 355 29.13 8.52 2.95
N LEU A 356 29.65 9.56 3.61
CA LEU A 356 28.82 10.56 4.29
C LEU A 356 28.00 11.37 3.28
N GLY A 357 28.60 11.75 2.14
CA GLY A 357 27.90 12.43 1.05
C GLY A 357 26.75 11.59 0.50
N MET A 358 26.97 10.29 0.29
CA MET A 358 25.95 9.34 -0.14
C MET A 358 24.81 9.25 0.90
N ALA A 359 25.12 9.02 2.17
CA ALA A 359 24.11 8.95 3.23
C ALA A 359 23.31 10.26 3.38
N THR A 360 23.95 11.42 3.14
CA THR A 360 23.25 12.72 3.14
C THR A 360 22.32 12.85 1.95
N ALA A 361 22.75 12.45 0.74
CA ALA A 361 21.90 12.44 -0.44
C ALA A 361 20.73 11.45 -0.29
N ASP A 362 20.95 10.27 0.27
CA ASP A 362 19.90 9.29 0.55
C ASP A 362 18.83 9.87 1.51
N ARG A 363 19.25 10.64 2.54
CA ARG A 363 18.33 11.36 3.42
C ARG A 363 17.54 12.42 2.67
N ASP A 364 18.17 13.19 1.80
CA ASP A 364 17.49 14.26 1.02
C ASP A 364 16.50 13.66 0.02
N ILE A 365 16.83 12.50 -0.58
CA ILE A 365 15.90 11.72 -1.40
C ILE A 365 14.71 11.25 -0.57
N ALA A 366 14.95 10.68 0.61
CA ALA A 366 13.89 10.21 1.50
C ALA A 366 12.98 11.36 1.98
N LEU A 367 13.55 12.55 2.23
CA LEU A 367 12.80 13.76 2.57
C LEU A 367 11.87 14.17 1.42
N ALA A 368 12.38 14.25 0.19
CA ALA A 368 11.58 14.59 -0.97
C ALA A 368 10.47 13.55 -1.24
N GLN A 369 10.75 12.27 -0.98
CA GLN A 369 9.74 11.21 -1.07
C GLN A 369 8.65 11.34 0.00
N TYR A 370 9.01 11.69 1.23
CA TYR A 370 8.06 11.96 2.31
C TYR A 370 7.16 13.15 1.99
N GLU A 371 7.74 14.28 1.55
CA GLU A 371 6.99 15.47 1.11
C GLU A 371 6.03 15.11 -0.06
N ARG A 372 6.50 14.34 -1.03
CA ARG A 372 5.68 13.87 -2.14
C ARG A 372 4.52 12.98 -1.67
N ALA A 373 4.74 12.10 -0.70
CA ALA A 373 3.68 11.25 -0.16
C ALA A 373 2.57 12.10 0.48
N ILE A 374 2.93 13.13 1.25
CA ILE A 374 1.97 14.08 1.84
C ILE A 374 1.21 14.83 0.74
N GLN A 375 1.90 15.39 -0.26
CA GLN A 375 1.27 16.12 -1.36
C GLN A 375 0.34 15.23 -2.20
N SER A 376 0.74 13.98 -2.47
CA SER A 376 -0.09 13.00 -3.17
C SER A 376 -1.35 12.67 -2.38
N GLY A 377 -1.19 12.44 -1.08
CA GLY A 377 -2.31 12.20 -0.17
C GLY A 377 -3.28 13.37 -0.10
N PHE A 378 -2.76 14.60 -0.03
CA PHE A 378 -3.61 15.81 -0.08
C PHE A 378 -4.40 15.89 -1.38
N ARG A 379 -3.74 15.70 -2.53
CA ARG A 379 -4.39 15.74 -3.84
C ARG A 379 -5.49 14.67 -3.94
N GLU A 380 -5.18 13.43 -3.59
CA GLU A 380 -6.13 12.31 -3.64
C GLU A 380 -7.38 12.57 -2.80
N ALA A 381 -7.19 13.09 -1.58
CA ALA A 381 -8.30 13.43 -0.70
C ALA A 381 -9.12 14.62 -1.23
N ALA A 382 -8.45 15.68 -1.72
CA ALA A 382 -9.11 16.84 -2.30
C ALA A 382 -9.91 16.48 -3.55
N ASP A 383 -9.34 15.62 -4.44
CA ASP A 383 -10.00 15.15 -5.65
C ASP A 383 -11.27 14.32 -5.32
N ALA A 384 -11.16 13.40 -4.37
CA ALA A 384 -12.29 12.57 -3.95
C ALA A 384 -13.41 13.38 -3.28
N LEU A 385 -13.06 14.37 -2.45
CA LEU A 385 -14.02 15.28 -1.83
C LEU A 385 -14.71 16.17 -2.87
N ALA A 386 -13.98 16.71 -3.83
CA ALA A 386 -14.55 17.54 -4.90
C ALA A 386 -15.51 16.75 -5.80
N LEU A 387 -15.19 15.48 -6.06
CA LEU A 387 -16.05 14.61 -6.85
C LEU A 387 -17.34 14.24 -6.13
N ASN A 388 -17.34 14.15 -4.81
CA ASN A 388 -18.52 13.69 -4.05
C ASN A 388 -19.75 14.56 -4.30
N GLU A 389 -19.63 15.89 -4.15
CA GLU A 389 -20.75 16.83 -4.40
C GLU A 389 -21.22 16.79 -5.87
N SER A 390 -20.25 16.73 -6.80
CA SER A 390 -20.55 16.67 -8.23
C SER A 390 -21.30 15.39 -8.61
N LEU A 391 -20.90 14.24 -8.05
CA LEU A 391 -21.53 12.95 -8.34
C LEU A 391 -22.93 12.84 -7.75
N ASP A 392 -23.20 13.42 -6.59
CA ASP A 392 -24.55 13.48 -6.01
C ASP A 392 -25.50 14.29 -6.88
N ALA A 393 -25.05 15.45 -7.37
CA ALA A 393 -25.82 16.27 -8.30
C ALA A 393 -26.04 15.56 -9.66
N GLN A 394 -25.02 14.89 -10.19
CA GLN A 394 -25.12 14.09 -11.42
C GLN A 394 -26.09 12.94 -11.25
N LEU A 395 -26.03 12.20 -10.14
CA LEU A 395 -26.95 11.07 -9.87
C LEU A 395 -28.40 11.53 -9.82
N SER A 396 -28.70 12.61 -9.09
CA SER A 396 -30.04 13.18 -9.02
C SER A 396 -30.58 13.58 -10.42
N SER A 397 -29.73 14.26 -11.20
CA SER A 397 -30.09 14.67 -12.57
C SER A 397 -30.31 13.47 -13.50
N GLN A 398 -29.45 12.43 -13.37
CA GLN A 398 -29.54 11.23 -14.18
C GLN A 398 -30.80 10.39 -13.86
N GLN A 399 -31.20 10.32 -12.59
CA GLN A 399 -32.44 9.69 -12.15
C GLN A 399 -33.67 10.42 -12.77
N ALA A 400 -33.66 11.75 -12.73
CA ALA A 400 -34.70 12.55 -13.36
C ALA A 400 -34.74 12.36 -14.88
N LEU A 401 -33.55 12.27 -15.54
CA LEU A 401 -33.46 11.99 -16.97
C LEU A 401 -34.05 10.62 -17.32
N VAL A 402 -33.74 9.58 -16.57
CA VAL A 402 -34.30 8.23 -16.79
C VAL A 402 -35.83 8.27 -16.68
N ALA A 403 -36.38 8.88 -15.62
CA ALA A 403 -37.82 8.99 -15.43
C ALA A 403 -38.50 9.73 -16.58
N ALA A 404 -37.93 10.84 -17.06
CA ALA A 404 -38.46 11.60 -18.19
C ALA A 404 -38.36 10.83 -19.51
N ALA A 405 -37.22 10.17 -19.77
CA ALA A 405 -37.04 9.37 -21.00
C ALA A 405 -37.98 8.16 -21.06
N GLU A 406 -38.19 7.48 -19.94
CA GLU A 406 -39.15 6.38 -19.86
C GLU A 406 -40.60 6.84 -20.06
N GLN A 407 -40.96 8.00 -19.52
CA GLN A 407 -42.27 8.59 -19.77
C GLN A 407 -42.44 8.95 -21.24
N ALA A 408 -41.43 9.58 -21.87
CA ALA A 408 -41.45 9.89 -23.30
C ALA A 408 -41.56 8.61 -24.14
N GLN A 409 -40.83 7.55 -23.80
CA GLN A 409 -40.94 6.25 -24.47
C GLN A 409 -42.36 5.67 -24.37
N ARG A 410 -42.99 5.68 -23.19
CA ARG A 410 -44.35 5.18 -23.00
C ARG A 410 -45.37 5.96 -23.84
N LEU A 411 -45.27 7.28 -23.82
CA LEU A 411 -46.19 8.15 -24.60
C LEU A 411 -45.96 7.99 -26.10
N SER A 412 -44.72 7.94 -26.60
CA SER A 412 -44.41 7.71 -28.01
C SER A 412 -44.88 6.35 -28.47
N GLN A 413 -44.80 5.31 -27.65
CA GLN A 413 -45.33 3.99 -27.96
C GLN A 413 -46.87 4.05 -28.14
N ALA A 414 -47.58 4.63 -27.18
CA ALA A 414 -49.06 4.73 -27.26
C ALA A 414 -49.50 5.54 -28.47
N ARG A 415 -48.82 6.62 -28.83
CA ARG A 415 -49.15 7.45 -30.01
C ARG A 415 -48.85 6.73 -31.33
N TYR A 416 -47.73 5.98 -31.39
CA TYR A 416 -47.40 5.14 -32.54
C TYR A 416 -48.46 4.04 -32.74
N ASP A 417 -48.85 3.36 -31.67
CA ASP A 417 -49.88 2.31 -31.73
C ASP A 417 -51.26 2.85 -32.18
N ALA A 418 -51.56 4.11 -31.84
CA ALA A 418 -52.72 4.82 -32.30
C ALA A 418 -52.61 5.39 -33.74
N GLY A 419 -51.46 5.22 -34.40
CA GLY A 419 -51.19 5.76 -35.73
C GLY A 419 -50.96 7.27 -35.81
N LEU A 420 -50.73 7.94 -34.66
CA LEU A 420 -50.58 9.39 -34.56
C LEU A 420 -49.14 9.86 -34.77
N ASP A 421 -48.16 9.03 -34.49
CA ASP A 421 -46.71 9.35 -34.63
C ASP A 421 -45.99 8.39 -35.56
N SER A 422 -44.87 8.85 -36.08
CA SER A 422 -43.98 8.05 -36.92
C SER A 422 -43.23 7.02 -36.11
N PHE A 423 -42.84 5.90 -36.74
CA PHE A 423 -41.92 4.94 -36.15
C PHE A 423 -40.58 5.56 -35.72
N LEU A 424 -40.08 6.59 -36.44
CA LEU A 424 -38.85 7.27 -36.14
C LEU A 424 -38.93 7.98 -34.77
N THR A 425 -40.05 8.59 -34.41
CA THR A 425 -40.25 9.23 -33.11
C THR A 425 -40.16 8.20 -31.97
N LEU A 426 -40.82 7.05 -32.15
CA LEU A 426 -40.74 5.95 -31.17
C LEU A 426 -39.33 5.38 -31.06
N LEU A 427 -38.64 5.21 -32.18
CA LEU A 427 -37.26 4.72 -32.24
C LEU A 427 -36.34 5.62 -31.42
N ASP A 428 -36.43 6.92 -31.60
CA ASP A 428 -35.59 7.90 -30.87
C ASP A 428 -35.88 7.89 -29.37
N ALA A 429 -37.18 7.84 -28.97
CA ALA A 429 -37.57 7.73 -27.57
C ALA A 429 -37.02 6.44 -26.89
N ARG A 430 -37.11 5.29 -27.60
CA ARG A 430 -36.56 4.01 -27.11
C ARG A 430 -35.05 4.06 -26.92
N ARG A 431 -34.34 4.62 -27.90
CA ARG A 431 -32.87 4.76 -27.84
C ARG A 431 -32.47 5.68 -26.71
N THR A 432 -33.15 6.81 -26.54
CA THR A 432 -32.89 7.76 -25.44
C THR A 432 -33.13 7.11 -24.07
N ALA A 433 -34.20 6.36 -23.86
CA ALA A 433 -34.48 5.69 -22.60
C ALA A 433 -33.44 4.58 -22.32
N TYR A 434 -33.00 3.82 -23.31
CA TYR A 434 -31.95 2.81 -23.18
C TYR A 434 -30.63 3.43 -22.76
N THR A 435 -30.18 4.48 -23.46
CA THR A 435 -28.94 5.19 -23.15
C THR A 435 -29.01 5.84 -21.75
N ALA A 436 -30.14 6.44 -21.38
CA ALA A 436 -30.31 7.04 -20.06
C ALA A 436 -30.18 6.01 -18.92
N ARG A 437 -30.74 4.81 -19.06
CA ARG A 437 -30.55 3.72 -18.08
C ARG A 437 -29.11 3.28 -17.95
N GLN A 438 -28.42 3.08 -19.08
CA GLN A 438 -26.98 2.72 -19.06
C GLN A 438 -26.15 3.78 -18.37
N SER A 439 -26.38 5.06 -18.66
CA SER A 439 -25.70 6.18 -18.02
C SER A 439 -25.97 6.27 -16.52
N LEU A 440 -27.19 5.94 -16.07
CA LEU A 440 -27.53 5.90 -14.65
C LEU A 440 -26.67 4.86 -13.91
N VAL A 441 -26.55 3.64 -14.44
CA VAL A 441 -25.70 2.59 -13.84
C VAL A 441 -24.26 3.05 -13.75
N SER A 442 -23.73 3.69 -14.80
CA SER A 442 -22.36 4.21 -14.80
C SER A 442 -22.16 5.32 -13.76
N THR A 443 -23.15 6.22 -13.60
CA THR A 443 -23.10 7.30 -12.60
C THR A 443 -23.17 6.75 -11.17
N GLN A 444 -24.02 5.74 -10.93
CA GLN A 444 -24.09 5.04 -9.64
C GLN A 444 -22.76 4.36 -9.29
N LEU A 445 -22.15 3.64 -10.24
CA LEU A 445 -20.84 3.04 -10.05
C LEU A 445 -19.79 4.10 -9.71
N ALA A 446 -19.75 5.22 -10.44
CA ALA A 446 -18.78 6.30 -10.19
C ALA A 446 -18.96 6.89 -8.78
N GLN A 447 -20.19 7.13 -8.33
CA GLN A 447 -20.47 7.62 -6.98
C GLN A 447 -19.98 6.63 -5.91
N GLN A 448 -20.33 5.36 -6.02
CA GLN A 448 -19.95 4.36 -5.04
C GLN A 448 -18.42 4.14 -5.02
N SER A 449 -17.77 4.11 -6.19
CA SER A 449 -16.31 4.02 -6.28
C SER A 449 -15.61 5.22 -5.67
N ASN A 450 -16.18 6.43 -5.79
CA ASN A 450 -15.67 7.63 -5.14
C ASN A 450 -15.77 7.54 -3.60
N GLN A 451 -16.83 6.94 -3.09
CA GLN A 451 -17.02 6.70 -1.67
C GLN A 451 -15.96 5.73 -1.12
N VAL A 452 -15.65 4.66 -1.86
CA VAL A 452 -14.56 3.73 -1.54
C VAL A 452 -13.21 4.45 -1.58
N ALA A 453 -13.01 5.34 -2.57
CA ALA A 453 -11.79 6.15 -2.66
C ALA A 453 -11.67 7.10 -1.46
N LEU A 454 -12.73 7.80 -1.06
CA LEU A 454 -12.77 8.65 0.13
C LEU A 454 -12.37 7.87 1.38
N TYR A 455 -12.94 6.70 1.59
CA TYR A 455 -12.60 5.83 2.71
C TYR A 455 -11.11 5.48 2.74
N LYS A 456 -10.54 5.08 1.60
CA LYS A 456 -9.13 4.76 1.46
C LYS A 456 -8.23 5.96 1.75
N VAL A 457 -8.50 7.12 1.13
CA VAL A 457 -7.62 8.29 1.22
C VAL A 457 -7.67 9.00 2.57
N LEU A 458 -8.76 8.86 3.31
CA LEU A 458 -8.89 9.33 4.69
C LEU A 458 -8.27 8.38 5.72
N GLY A 459 -7.64 7.29 5.27
CA GLY A 459 -6.91 6.36 6.13
C GLY A 459 -7.78 5.44 6.97
N GLY A 460 -9.07 5.26 6.60
CA GLY A 460 -9.99 4.36 7.28
C GLY A 460 -9.63 2.89 7.10
N GLY A 461 -9.97 2.03 8.08
CA GLY A 461 -10.07 0.60 7.85
C GLY A 461 -8.93 -0.30 8.29
N TRP A 462 -7.87 0.20 8.85
CA TRP A 462 -6.78 -0.67 9.30
C TRP A 462 -6.89 -1.09 10.78
N HIS A 463 -7.77 -0.45 11.56
CA HIS A 463 -8.14 -0.92 12.90
C HIS A 463 -9.31 -1.90 12.78
N GLU A 464 -9.07 -3.19 12.98
CA GLU A 464 -10.11 -4.11 13.39
C GLU A 464 -10.32 -3.89 14.90
N ARG A 465 -11.49 -3.36 15.27
CA ARG A 465 -11.96 -3.57 16.65
C ARG A 465 -12.23 -5.07 16.77
N GLY A 466 -11.30 -5.78 17.44
CA GLY A 466 -11.43 -7.18 17.79
C GLY A 466 -12.67 -7.47 18.63
#